data_7c38138eb395729d4b3cf80a39343010
#
_entry.id   7c38138eb395729d4b3cf80a39343010
#
_cell.length_a   1.000
_cell.length_b   1.000
_cell.length_c   1.000
_cell.angle_alpha   90.00
_cell.angle_beta   90.00
_cell.angle_gamma   90.00
#
_symmetry.space_group_name_H-M   'P 1'
#
loop_
_entity.id
_entity.type
_entity.pdbx_description
1 polymer ?
#
loop_
_entity_poly.entity_id
_entity_poly.type
_entity_poly.pdbx_seq_one_letter_code
_entity_poly.pdbx_strand_id
1 'polypeptide(L)'
;MSDEHLINQTSLNNIKSKYIKIYIFSCFDEKRKLEIIKYCKNIQNLLDIKLINYKFFSKKHILYELNGKVKEYNGYTDKMEFEGEYLNGKRNGKEKEYYDDGQIFFEGEYLNGKRNGKGKEYYYLNFKISFEGEFKNGLRWNGKGYDNKNNVVYELKNGNGYVKKYINNGRLFFEGEYLNGNINGKLTTYNYNGNISFDGFRNGKGKEYNYDGNLKFEGEYFYGKRWNGKGYDNNNKVVYELKNGKGYVKEYNNKGNITFEGEYLNGKRNGKGKEYYYKGQLEFEGEYIDGFKNGKGKEYNEDGLLKFEGVYLYNHKLRGKYYINGKLEYEGEYLYDKKYNGKGYDENGNKIYELINGNGKVNEYDNYSNKLIFQGEYLNGHKNGKGKEYKWNGNLIFEGEYKNGLKWDGKGYEGNNNIVFELNNGKGYVKEYDSYSILLFEGEYVNGKKNGKGKEYNIDGSIKFEGEYLNGIKIFKKLYN
;
A
#
# COMPACT_ATOMS: atom_id res chain seq x y z
N MET A 1 4.25 -28.10 22.99
CA MET A 1 4.58 -26.83 22.28
C MET A 1 5.41 -25.83 23.12
N SER A 2 5.81 -26.16 24.34
CA SER A 2 6.60 -25.30 25.24
C SER A 2 8.11 -25.54 25.17
N ASP A 3 8.58 -26.67 24.71
CA ASP A 3 9.99 -27.05 24.81
C ASP A 3 10.84 -26.66 23.59
N GLU A 4 10.28 -26.53 22.40
CA GLU A 4 11.03 -26.08 21.22
C GLU A 4 11.41 -24.59 21.26
N HIS A 5 10.62 -23.73 21.93
CA HIS A 5 10.95 -22.32 22.08
C HIS A 5 12.09 -22.07 23.09
N LEU A 6 12.19 -22.87 24.13
CA LEU A 6 13.27 -22.74 25.13
C LEU A 6 14.62 -23.24 24.62
N ILE A 7 14.64 -24.31 23.84
CA ILE A 7 15.87 -24.88 23.28
C ILE A 7 16.55 -23.93 22.31
N ASN A 8 15.77 -23.17 21.51
CA ASN A 8 16.32 -22.23 20.53
C ASN A 8 16.92 -20.96 21.14
N GLN A 9 16.41 -20.47 22.29
CA GLN A 9 16.95 -19.27 22.93
C GLN A 9 18.28 -19.53 23.67
N THR A 10 18.42 -20.70 24.28
CA THR A 10 19.67 -21.05 25.00
C THR A 10 20.84 -21.31 24.05
N SER A 11 20.60 -21.87 22.88
CA SER A 11 21.65 -22.12 21.88
C SER A 11 22.18 -20.86 21.22
N LEU A 12 21.33 -19.86 20.94
CA LEU A 12 21.75 -18.57 20.38
C LEU A 12 22.55 -17.70 21.36
N ASN A 13 22.26 -17.79 22.66
CA ASN A 13 23.03 -17.10 23.70
C ASN A 13 24.45 -17.63 23.82
N ASN A 14 24.70 -18.90 23.52
CA ASN A 14 26.03 -19.53 23.58
C ASN A 14 26.95 -19.11 22.43
N ILE A 15 26.43 -18.51 21.36
CA ILE A 15 27.24 -17.96 20.28
C ILE A 15 27.87 -16.64 20.75
N LYS A 16 29.17 -16.64 21.05
CA LYS A 16 29.89 -15.46 21.52
C LYS A 16 30.11 -14.41 20.41
N SER A 17 30.30 -14.84 19.16
CA SER A 17 30.60 -13.95 18.06
C SER A 17 29.38 -13.15 17.60
N LYS A 18 29.49 -11.83 17.66
CA LYS A 18 28.52 -10.87 17.12
C LYS A 18 28.28 -11.09 15.62
N TYR A 19 29.35 -11.31 14.85
CA TYR A 19 29.29 -11.49 13.40
C TYR A 19 28.55 -12.78 13.00
N ILE A 20 28.77 -13.87 13.73
CA ILE A 20 28.06 -15.14 13.51
C ILE A 20 26.56 -14.97 13.79
N LYS A 21 26.20 -14.28 14.87
CA LYS A 21 24.78 -13.97 15.16
C LYS A 21 24.14 -13.18 14.02
N ILE A 22 24.77 -12.09 13.57
CA ILE A 22 24.26 -11.27 12.47
C ILE A 22 24.10 -12.11 11.19
N TYR A 23 25.09 -12.95 10.87
CA TYR A 23 25.03 -13.84 9.71
C TYR A 23 23.88 -14.84 9.80
N ILE A 24 23.67 -15.51 10.93
CA ILE A 24 22.57 -16.45 11.15
C ILE A 24 21.21 -15.74 10.92
N PHE A 25 21.03 -14.55 11.50
CA PHE A 25 19.78 -13.81 11.31
C PHE A 25 19.60 -13.21 9.92
N SER A 26 20.66 -13.02 9.15
CA SER A 26 20.56 -12.63 7.73
C SER A 26 20.04 -13.76 6.83
N CYS A 27 20.13 -15.01 7.27
CA CYS A 27 19.61 -16.17 6.57
C CYS A 27 18.09 -16.40 6.76
N PHE A 28 17.48 -15.72 7.74
CA PHE A 28 16.03 -15.81 7.96
C PHE A 28 15.29 -14.75 7.16
N ASP A 29 14.06 -15.10 6.72
CA ASP A 29 13.10 -14.09 6.28
C ASP A 29 12.75 -13.14 7.44
N GLU A 30 12.29 -11.93 7.10
CA GLU A 30 12.05 -10.87 8.09
C GLU A 30 11.01 -11.29 9.14
N LYS A 31 9.98 -12.04 8.73
CA LYS A 31 8.94 -12.54 9.63
C LYS A 31 9.54 -13.43 10.71
N ARG A 32 10.25 -14.45 10.30
CA ARG A 32 10.83 -15.44 11.22
C ARG A 32 11.89 -14.80 12.11
N LYS A 33 12.68 -13.88 11.55
CA LYS A 33 13.66 -13.09 12.32
C LYS A 33 12.97 -12.29 13.42
N LEU A 34 11.94 -11.50 13.10
CA LEU A 34 11.21 -10.69 14.07
C LEU A 34 10.46 -11.54 15.10
N GLU A 35 9.88 -12.67 14.71
CA GLU A 35 9.23 -13.61 15.64
C GLU A 35 10.23 -14.19 16.65
N ILE A 36 11.39 -14.64 16.20
CA ILE A 36 12.43 -15.25 17.08
C ILE A 36 12.96 -14.23 18.10
N ILE A 37 13.18 -13.00 17.68
CA ILE A 37 13.85 -12.00 18.54
C ILE A 37 12.86 -11.14 19.33
N LYS A 38 11.55 -11.33 19.18
CA LYS A 38 10.49 -10.51 19.76
C LYS A 38 10.68 -10.23 21.26
N TYR A 39 11.17 -11.20 22.00
CA TYR A 39 11.37 -11.09 23.44
C TYR A 39 12.86 -11.01 23.85
N CYS A 40 13.78 -10.87 22.90
CA CYS A 40 15.23 -10.86 23.17
C CYS A 40 15.85 -9.49 22.86
N LYS A 41 15.80 -8.58 23.86
CA LYS A 41 16.26 -7.19 23.71
C LYS A 41 17.73 -7.07 23.31
N ASN A 42 18.58 -7.99 23.78
CA ASN A 42 20.02 -8.01 23.43
C ASN A 42 20.23 -8.29 21.93
N ILE A 43 19.47 -9.20 21.34
CA ILE A 43 19.56 -9.51 19.91
C ILE A 43 18.89 -8.40 19.09
N GLN A 44 17.78 -7.83 19.57
CA GLN A 44 17.16 -6.67 18.93
C GLN A 44 18.16 -5.51 18.82
N ASN A 45 18.85 -5.19 19.90
CA ASN A 45 19.89 -4.15 19.90
C ASN A 45 21.06 -4.51 18.98
N LEU A 46 21.48 -5.79 18.96
CA LEU A 46 22.57 -6.26 18.10
C LEU A 46 22.25 -6.10 16.61
N LEU A 47 20.98 -6.32 16.24
CA LEU A 47 20.48 -6.26 14.86
C LEU A 47 19.84 -4.90 14.52
N ASP A 48 19.92 -3.93 15.45
CA ASP A 48 19.25 -2.62 15.37
C ASP A 48 17.74 -2.73 15.06
N ILE A 49 17.09 -3.76 15.63
CA ILE A 49 15.65 -3.97 15.48
C ILE A 49 14.91 -3.15 16.54
N LYS A 50 14.04 -2.27 16.07
CA LYS A 50 13.21 -1.36 16.89
C LYS A 50 11.74 -1.67 16.73
N LEU A 51 10.89 -1.07 17.54
CA LEU A 51 9.44 -1.19 17.46
C LEU A 51 8.92 -0.89 16.04
N ILE A 52 9.56 0.06 15.34
CA ILE A 52 9.21 0.43 13.98
C ILE A 52 9.30 -0.75 13.00
N ASN A 53 10.25 -1.66 13.17
CA ASN A 53 10.41 -2.84 12.33
C ASN A 53 9.20 -3.77 12.49
N TYR A 54 8.73 -3.97 13.73
CA TYR A 54 7.52 -4.76 14.00
C TYR A 54 6.28 -4.07 13.46
N LYS A 55 6.16 -2.76 13.61
CA LYS A 55 5.06 -1.95 13.08
C LYS A 55 4.94 -2.09 11.56
N PHE A 56 6.03 -1.92 10.83
CA PHE A 56 6.06 -2.07 9.38
C PHE A 56 5.79 -3.51 8.95
N PHE A 57 6.36 -4.47 9.64
CA PHE A 57 6.18 -5.88 9.30
C PHE A 57 4.74 -6.36 9.53
N SER A 58 4.14 -6.01 10.67
CA SER A 58 2.76 -6.38 10.99
C SER A 58 1.73 -5.62 10.14
N LYS A 59 2.15 -4.55 9.43
CA LYS A 59 1.32 -3.60 8.69
C LYS A 59 0.31 -2.88 9.58
N LYS A 60 0.39 -3.04 10.90
CA LYS A 60 -0.47 -2.38 11.89
C LYS A 60 0.23 -2.24 13.22
N HIS A 61 -0.24 -1.32 14.05
CA HIS A 61 0.10 -1.24 15.46
C HIS A 61 -1.16 -1.14 16.31
N ILE A 62 -1.06 -1.62 17.54
CA ILE A 62 -2.18 -1.78 18.43
C ILE A 62 -1.89 -0.97 19.69
N LEU A 63 -2.84 -0.11 20.08
CA LEU A 63 -2.83 0.62 21.34
C LEU A 63 -3.89 0.06 22.25
N TYR A 64 -3.52 -0.25 23.50
CA TYR A 64 -4.43 -0.65 24.56
C TYR A 64 -4.71 0.55 25.45
N GLU A 65 -5.97 0.90 25.62
CA GLU A 65 -6.41 1.97 26.50
C GLU A 65 -6.66 1.46 27.92
N LEU A 66 -6.60 2.35 28.91
CA LEU A 66 -6.81 2.00 30.32
C LEU A 66 -8.23 1.47 30.61
N ASN A 67 -9.19 1.81 29.79
CA ASN A 67 -10.59 1.34 29.86
C ASN A 67 -10.82 -0.05 29.24
N GLY A 68 -9.74 -0.74 28.81
CA GLY A 68 -9.81 -2.05 28.16
C GLY A 68 -10.12 -2.00 26.64
N LYS A 69 -10.36 -0.82 26.09
CA LYS A 69 -10.52 -0.65 24.64
C LYS A 69 -9.18 -0.76 23.92
N VAL A 70 -9.27 -1.20 22.69
CA VAL A 70 -8.13 -1.39 21.78
C VAL A 70 -8.37 -0.61 20.51
N LYS A 71 -7.34 0.10 20.07
CA LYS A 71 -7.31 0.76 18.77
C LYS A 71 -6.22 0.17 17.90
N GLU A 72 -6.59 -0.24 16.69
CA GLU A 72 -5.62 -0.68 15.68
C GLU A 72 -5.43 0.42 14.64
N TYR A 73 -4.18 0.63 14.27
CA TYR A 73 -3.78 1.61 13.27
C TYR A 73 -3.01 0.92 12.15
N ASN A 74 -3.17 1.39 10.94
CA ASN A 74 -2.35 0.99 9.81
C ASN A 74 -0.88 1.31 10.08
N GLY A 75 0.00 0.32 9.91
CA GLY A 75 1.42 0.46 10.21
C GLY A 75 2.17 1.44 9.32
N TYR A 76 1.65 1.73 8.13
CA TYR A 76 2.28 2.63 7.15
C TYR A 76 1.71 4.05 7.19
N THR A 77 0.38 4.17 7.33
CA THR A 77 -0.33 5.45 7.23
C THR A 77 -0.65 6.07 8.57
N ASP A 78 -0.51 5.31 9.66
CA ASP A 78 -0.92 5.69 11.03
C ASP A 78 -2.42 6.01 11.16
N LYS A 79 -3.24 5.60 10.20
CA LYS A 79 -4.69 5.77 10.23
C LYS A 79 -5.35 4.68 11.05
N MET A 80 -6.36 5.04 11.82
CA MET A 80 -7.12 4.09 12.63
C MET A 80 -7.97 3.22 11.71
N GLU A 81 -7.82 1.90 11.85
CA GLU A 81 -8.57 0.89 11.09
C GLU A 81 -9.63 0.20 11.94
N PHE A 82 -9.49 0.24 13.28
CA PHE A 82 -10.35 -0.52 14.17
C PHE A 82 -10.37 0.09 15.59
N GLU A 83 -11.55 0.03 16.24
CA GLU A 83 -11.74 0.36 17.65
C GLU A 83 -12.72 -0.64 18.29
N GLY A 84 -12.34 -1.23 19.43
CA GLY A 84 -13.18 -2.21 20.12
C GLY A 84 -12.49 -2.86 21.30
N GLU A 85 -12.90 -4.09 21.61
CA GLU A 85 -12.38 -4.87 22.73
C GLU A 85 -11.62 -6.09 22.22
N TYR A 86 -10.62 -6.53 23.01
CA TYR A 86 -9.88 -7.76 22.74
C TYR A 86 -10.07 -8.74 23.90
N LEU A 87 -10.31 -10.00 23.52
CA LEU A 87 -10.28 -11.13 24.44
C LEU A 87 -9.21 -12.13 23.95
N ASN A 88 -8.25 -12.45 24.82
CA ASN A 88 -7.12 -13.34 24.48
C ASN A 88 -6.38 -12.93 23.20
N GLY A 89 -6.13 -11.64 23.03
CA GLY A 89 -5.41 -11.07 21.88
C GLY A 89 -6.18 -11.09 20.55
N LYS A 90 -7.50 -11.29 20.58
CA LYS A 90 -8.37 -11.30 19.40
C LYS A 90 -9.54 -10.32 19.60
N ARG A 91 -9.98 -9.68 18.53
CA ARG A 91 -11.19 -8.84 18.50
C ARG A 91 -12.38 -9.62 19.04
N ASN A 92 -13.13 -9.03 19.98
CA ASN A 92 -14.26 -9.68 20.64
C ASN A 92 -15.21 -8.63 21.24
N GLY A 93 -16.51 -8.76 21.01
CA GLY A 93 -17.49 -7.80 21.51
C GLY A 93 -18.07 -6.91 20.41
N LYS A 94 -18.58 -5.73 20.76
CA LYS A 94 -19.11 -4.75 19.80
C LYS A 94 -18.03 -3.77 19.37
N GLU A 95 -17.83 -3.63 18.07
CA GLU A 95 -16.64 -3.01 17.51
C GLU A 95 -16.94 -2.22 16.25
N LYS A 96 -15.97 -1.35 15.87
CA LYS A 96 -16.02 -0.55 14.65
C LYS A 96 -14.76 -0.70 13.84
N GLU A 97 -14.92 -0.80 12.54
CA GLU A 97 -13.85 -0.71 11.55
C GLU A 97 -14.00 0.57 10.73
N TYR A 98 -12.89 1.11 10.26
CA TYR A 98 -12.84 2.39 9.59
C TYR A 98 -12.18 2.31 8.23
N TYR A 99 -12.63 3.13 7.30
CA TYR A 99 -11.93 3.47 6.07
C TYR A 99 -10.72 4.38 6.36
N ASP A 100 -9.84 4.51 5.39
CA ASP A 100 -8.62 5.33 5.49
C ASP A 100 -8.86 6.82 5.79
N ASP A 101 -10.05 7.34 5.56
CA ASP A 101 -10.45 8.71 5.86
C ASP A 101 -11.13 8.87 7.23
N GLY A 102 -11.24 7.78 8.00
CA GLY A 102 -11.84 7.75 9.33
C GLY A 102 -13.35 7.52 9.33
N GLN A 103 -13.99 7.33 8.16
CA GLN A 103 -15.41 6.96 8.10
C GLN A 103 -15.61 5.49 8.53
N ILE A 104 -16.75 5.20 9.18
CA ILE A 104 -17.08 3.83 9.59
C ILE A 104 -17.31 2.97 8.35
N PHE A 105 -16.57 1.86 8.26
CA PHE A 105 -16.74 0.81 7.26
C PHE A 105 -17.69 -0.29 7.77
N PHE A 106 -17.53 -0.67 9.04
CA PHE A 106 -18.33 -1.71 9.69
C PHE A 106 -18.53 -1.36 11.15
N GLU A 107 -19.73 -1.66 11.68
CA GLU A 107 -19.99 -1.72 13.11
C GLU A 107 -20.79 -2.99 13.43
N GLY A 108 -20.39 -3.71 14.49
CA GLY A 108 -21.07 -4.96 14.84
C GLY A 108 -20.29 -5.82 15.81
N GLU A 109 -20.73 -7.06 15.91
CA GLU A 109 -20.24 -8.02 16.88
C GLU A 109 -19.10 -8.86 16.32
N TYR A 110 -18.11 -9.11 17.17
CA TYR A 110 -16.95 -9.95 16.90
C TYR A 110 -16.83 -11.10 17.90
N LEU A 111 -16.38 -12.24 17.41
CA LEU A 111 -16.04 -13.39 18.23
C LEU A 111 -14.75 -14.02 17.71
N ASN A 112 -13.73 -14.14 18.60
CA ASN A 112 -12.45 -14.76 18.27
C ASN A 112 -11.76 -14.15 17.03
N GLY A 113 -11.84 -12.82 16.85
CA GLY A 113 -11.19 -12.08 15.77
C GLY A 113 -11.98 -12.03 14.46
N LYS A 114 -13.20 -12.56 14.41
CA LYS A 114 -14.05 -12.55 13.22
C LYS A 114 -15.38 -11.88 13.51
N ARG A 115 -15.95 -11.17 12.55
CA ARG A 115 -17.32 -10.64 12.60
C ARG A 115 -18.27 -11.82 12.84
N ASN A 116 -19.05 -11.75 13.91
CA ASN A 116 -19.95 -12.85 14.32
C ASN A 116 -21.08 -12.31 15.17
N GLY A 117 -22.32 -12.43 14.73
CA GLY A 117 -23.49 -11.80 15.32
C GLY A 117 -24.01 -10.66 14.47
N LYS A 118 -24.72 -9.71 15.04
CA LYS A 118 -25.34 -8.59 14.33
C LYS A 118 -24.31 -7.55 13.91
N GLY A 119 -24.49 -6.97 12.69
CA GLY A 119 -23.61 -5.89 12.22
C GLY A 119 -24.15 -5.17 10.99
N LYS A 120 -23.52 -4.01 10.71
CA LYS A 120 -23.80 -3.16 9.57
C LYS A 120 -22.51 -2.84 8.83
N GLU A 121 -22.56 -2.89 7.54
CA GLU A 121 -21.52 -2.40 6.66
C GLU A 121 -21.99 -1.16 5.92
N TYR A 122 -21.08 -0.22 5.69
CA TYR A 122 -21.37 1.08 5.09
C TYR A 122 -20.63 1.28 3.79
N TYR A 123 -21.24 2.05 2.89
CA TYR A 123 -20.57 2.57 1.70
C TYR A 123 -19.58 3.67 2.06
N TYR A 124 -18.46 3.70 1.36
CA TYR A 124 -17.49 4.78 1.42
C TYR A 124 -18.11 6.12 0.94
N LEU A 125 -17.79 7.23 1.58
CA LEU A 125 -18.17 8.61 1.27
C LEU A 125 -19.63 9.05 1.58
N ASN A 126 -20.61 8.16 1.77
CA ASN A 126 -21.99 8.59 1.92
C ASN A 126 -22.70 8.07 3.19
N PHE A 127 -22.00 7.31 4.03
CA PHE A 127 -22.50 6.72 5.28
C PHE A 127 -23.77 5.88 5.14
N LYS A 128 -24.15 5.49 3.94
CA LYS A 128 -25.30 4.64 3.70
C LYS A 128 -24.97 3.18 3.96
N ILE A 129 -25.95 2.45 4.49
CA ILE A 129 -25.80 1.01 4.75
C ILE A 129 -25.68 0.28 3.41
N SER A 130 -24.65 -0.56 3.28
CA SER A 130 -24.47 -1.49 2.17
C SER A 130 -24.97 -2.91 2.49
N PHE A 131 -24.91 -3.28 3.77
CA PHE A 131 -25.48 -4.53 4.29
C PHE A 131 -25.82 -4.37 5.77
N GLU A 132 -26.95 -4.96 6.18
CA GLU A 132 -27.36 -5.06 7.58
C GLU A 132 -27.87 -6.48 7.85
N GLY A 133 -27.35 -7.11 8.92
CA GLY A 133 -27.77 -8.45 9.27
C GLY A 133 -26.83 -9.16 10.21
N GLU A 134 -26.86 -10.48 10.15
CA GLU A 134 -26.01 -11.36 10.93
C GLU A 134 -24.79 -11.80 10.14
N PHE A 135 -23.68 -11.88 10.84
CA PHE A 135 -22.40 -12.41 10.36
C PHE A 135 -22.07 -13.72 11.08
N LYS A 136 -21.44 -14.66 10.38
CA LYS A 136 -20.96 -15.91 10.92
C LYS A 136 -19.53 -16.17 10.43
N ASN A 137 -18.59 -16.25 11.36
CA ASN A 137 -17.17 -16.47 11.06
C ASN A 137 -16.58 -15.48 10.03
N GLY A 138 -17.01 -14.22 10.03
CA GLY A 138 -16.57 -13.17 9.13
C GLY A 138 -17.39 -13.05 7.83
N LEU A 139 -18.32 -13.96 7.58
CA LEU A 139 -19.15 -14.00 6.39
C LEU A 139 -20.55 -13.42 6.67
N ARG A 140 -21.13 -12.69 5.70
CA ARG A 140 -22.53 -12.30 5.73
C ARG A 140 -23.39 -13.56 5.73
N TRP A 141 -24.31 -13.68 6.70
CA TRP A 141 -25.06 -14.92 6.91
C TRP A 141 -26.57 -14.76 6.68
N ASN A 142 -27.22 -13.92 7.48
CA ASN A 142 -28.62 -13.57 7.30
C ASN A 142 -28.71 -12.04 7.21
N GLY A 143 -29.49 -11.52 6.29
CA GLY A 143 -29.67 -10.07 6.21
C GLY A 143 -29.91 -9.53 4.82
N LYS A 144 -29.98 -8.21 4.73
CA LYS A 144 -30.34 -7.47 3.52
C LYS A 144 -29.17 -6.63 3.02
N GLY A 145 -28.96 -6.66 1.72
CA GLY A 145 -28.05 -5.77 1.04
C GLY A 145 -28.79 -4.65 0.34
N TYR A 146 -28.16 -3.46 0.33
CA TYR A 146 -28.77 -2.23 -0.15
C TYR A 146 -27.93 -1.62 -1.27
N ASP A 147 -28.56 -0.87 -2.16
CA ASP A 147 -27.89 0.04 -3.08
C ASP A 147 -27.61 1.41 -2.43
N ASN A 148 -26.96 2.30 -3.16
CA ASN A 148 -26.68 3.66 -2.67
C ASN A 148 -27.92 4.58 -2.54
N LYS A 149 -29.12 4.11 -2.92
CA LYS A 149 -30.41 4.78 -2.74
C LYS A 149 -31.21 4.21 -1.58
N ASN A 150 -30.63 3.25 -0.81
CA ASN A 150 -31.23 2.49 0.28
C ASN A 150 -32.34 1.51 -0.17
N ASN A 151 -32.38 1.12 -1.45
CA ASN A 151 -33.27 0.04 -1.88
C ASN A 151 -32.65 -1.31 -1.50
N VAL A 152 -33.48 -2.25 -1.01
CA VAL A 152 -33.05 -3.64 -0.80
C VAL A 152 -32.84 -4.28 -2.17
N VAL A 153 -31.59 -4.74 -2.43
CA VAL A 153 -31.21 -5.33 -3.73
C VAL A 153 -30.92 -6.82 -3.66
N TYR A 154 -30.74 -7.36 -2.44
CA TYR A 154 -30.67 -8.80 -2.19
C TYR A 154 -30.96 -9.11 -0.72
N GLU A 155 -31.28 -10.39 -0.47
CA GLU A 155 -31.40 -10.95 0.88
C GLU A 155 -30.60 -12.26 0.97
N LEU A 156 -29.93 -12.48 2.09
CA LEU A 156 -29.25 -13.73 2.40
C LEU A 156 -29.99 -14.45 3.53
N LYS A 157 -30.15 -15.78 3.36
CA LYS A 157 -30.67 -16.71 4.37
C LYS A 157 -29.70 -17.86 4.54
N ASN A 158 -29.16 -18.04 5.75
CA ASN A 158 -28.15 -19.04 6.05
C ASN A 158 -26.93 -18.96 5.09
N GLY A 159 -26.53 -17.75 4.71
CA GLY A 159 -25.45 -17.48 3.77
C GLY A 159 -25.77 -17.76 2.31
N ASN A 160 -27.03 -18.04 1.96
CA ASN A 160 -27.46 -18.39 0.61
C ASN A 160 -28.30 -17.27 0.00
N GLY A 161 -28.09 -17.00 -1.29
CA GLY A 161 -28.85 -16.02 -2.06
C GLY A 161 -28.13 -15.51 -3.28
N TYR A 162 -28.82 -14.75 -4.10
CA TYR A 162 -28.22 -14.07 -5.24
C TYR A 162 -27.85 -12.64 -4.84
N VAL A 163 -26.56 -12.36 -4.77
CA VAL A 163 -26.00 -11.11 -4.23
C VAL A 163 -25.70 -10.12 -5.34
N LYS A 164 -26.10 -8.87 -5.16
CA LYS A 164 -25.75 -7.73 -6.00
C LYS A 164 -25.00 -6.71 -5.17
N LYS A 165 -23.79 -6.33 -5.61
CA LYS A 165 -22.96 -5.32 -4.94
C LYS A 165 -22.78 -4.10 -5.84
N TYR A 166 -22.96 -2.93 -5.26
CA TYR A 166 -22.84 -1.65 -5.94
C TYR A 166 -21.61 -0.90 -5.41
N ILE A 167 -21.03 -0.04 -6.23
CA ILE A 167 -20.03 0.94 -5.80
C ILE A 167 -20.72 2.22 -5.34
N ASN A 168 -19.97 3.13 -4.72
CA ASN A 168 -20.49 4.34 -4.08
C ASN A 168 -21.34 5.25 -5.00
N ASN A 169 -21.05 5.26 -6.30
CA ASN A 169 -21.82 6.03 -7.29
C ASN A 169 -23.11 5.34 -7.75
N GLY A 170 -23.47 4.19 -7.17
CA GLY A 170 -24.70 3.44 -7.48
C GLY A 170 -24.61 2.52 -8.68
N ARG A 171 -23.44 2.30 -9.25
CA ARG A 171 -23.26 1.34 -10.35
C ARG A 171 -23.05 -0.07 -9.80
N LEU A 172 -23.65 -1.05 -10.49
CA LEU A 172 -23.43 -2.46 -10.20
C LEU A 172 -21.97 -2.82 -10.48
N PHE A 173 -21.33 -3.43 -9.49
CA PHE A 173 -19.94 -3.87 -9.57
C PHE A 173 -19.83 -5.39 -9.68
N PHE A 174 -20.74 -6.11 -9.00
CA PHE A 174 -20.71 -7.55 -8.88
C PHE A 174 -22.11 -8.10 -8.69
N GLU A 175 -22.39 -9.24 -9.32
CA GLU A 175 -23.54 -10.08 -8.96
C GLU A 175 -23.19 -11.56 -9.09
N GLY A 176 -23.82 -12.41 -8.28
CA GLY A 176 -23.57 -13.85 -8.29
C GLY A 176 -24.23 -14.60 -7.16
N GLU A 177 -24.20 -15.92 -7.29
CA GLU A 177 -24.74 -16.84 -6.31
C GLU A 177 -23.82 -17.02 -5.11
N TYR A 178 -24.40 -16.99 -3.93
CA TYR A 178 -23.73 -17.27 -2.65
C TYR A 178 -24.28 -18.56 -2.04
N LEU A 179 -23.39 -19.39 -1.54
CA LEU A 179 -23.69 -20.57 -0.73
C LEU A 179 -22.81 -20.56 0.51
N ASN A 180 -23.43 -20.73 1.68
CA ASN A 180 -22.71 -20.68 2.97
C ASN A 180 -21.84 -19.41 3.15
N GLY A 181 -22.35 -18.25 2.69
CA GLY A 181 -21.68 -16.96 2.81
C GLY A 181 -20.54 -16.71 1.82
N ASN A 182 -20.26 -17.64 0.92
CA ASN A 182 -19.23 -17.52 -0.11
C ASN A 182 -19.82 -17.53 -1.53
N ILE A 183 -19.10 -16.92 -2.46
CA ILE A 183 -19.44 -17.03 -3.88
C ILE A 183 -19.35 -18.51 -4.28
N ASN A 184 -20.47 -19.04 -4.76
CA ASN A 184 -20.59 -20.42 -5.24
C ASN A 184 -21.54 -20.44 -6.44
N GLY A 185 -21.00 -20.75 -7.60
CA GLY A 185 -21.78 -20.70 -8.83
C GLY A 185 -21.24 -19.65 -9.81
N LYS A 186 -22.12 -19.27 -10.72
CA LYS A 186 -21.80 -18.24 -11.72
C LYS A 186 -21.75 -16.88 -11.08
N LEU A 187 -20.78 -16.06 -11.51
CA LEU A 187 -20.65 -14.67 -11.11
C LEU A 187 -20.41 -13.78 -12.33
N THR A 188 -20.86 -12.55 -12.23
CA THR A 188 -20.60 -11.51 -13.21
C THR A 188 -20.02 -10.29 -12.51
N THR A 189 -18.93 -9.74 -13.01
CA THR A 189 -18.36 -8.47 -12.53
C THR A 189 -18.40 -7.42 -13.63
N TYR A 190 -18.45 -6.16 -13.22
CA TYR A 190 -18.60 -5.01 -14.11
C TYR A 190 -17.48 -4.01 -13.89
N ASN A 191 -17.05 -3.35 -14.95
CA ASN A 191 -16.10 -2.25 -14.89
C ASN A 191 -16.79 -0.91 -14.55
N TYR A 192 -16.00 0.16 -14.40
CA TYR A 192 -16.54 1.49 -14.09
C TYR A 192 -17.49 2.08 -15.14
N ASN A 193 -17.47 1.57 -16.38
CA ASN A 193 -18.43 1.97 -17.43
C ASN A 193 -19.74 1.15 -17.40
N GLY A 194 -19.79 0.10 -16.56
CA GLY A 194 -20.93 -0.82 -16.50
C GLY A 194 -20.85 -1.97 -17.51
N ASN A 195 -19.75 -2.09 -18.27
CA ASN A 195 -19.52 -3.23 -19.14
C ASN A 195 -19.08 -4.44 -18.31
N ILE A 196 -19.46 -5.63 -18.76
CA ILE A 196 -18.99 -6.89 -18.14
C ILE A 196 -17.47 -6.93 -18.22
N SER A 197 -16.82 -7.21 -17.07
CA SER A 197 -15.38 -7.44 -16.98
C SER A 197 -15.04 -8.93 -16.82
N PHE A 198 -15.96 -9.70 -16.20
CA PHE A 198 -15.87 -11.15 -16.10
C PHE A 198 -17.28 -11.75 -16.05
N ASP A 199 -17.48 -12.89 -16.72
CA ASP A 199 -18.69 -13.70 -16.65
C ASP A 199 -18.32 -15.18 -16.63
N GLY A 200 -18.67 -15.90 -15.55
CA GLY A 200 -18.33 -17.32 -15.43
C GLY A 200 -18.20 -17.83 -14.00
N PHE A 201 -17.41 -18.87 -13.86
CA PHE A 201 -17.17 -19.58 -12.60
C PHE A 201 -15.72 -19.35 -12.14
N ARG A 202 -15.51 -19.20 -10.81
CA ARG A 202 -14.16 -19.17 -10.25
C ARG A 202 -13.43 -20.53 -10.36
N ASN A 203 -14.19 -21.62 -10.41
CA ASN A 203 -13.73 -22.96 -10.72
C ASN A 203 -14.62 -23.49 -11.84
N GLY A 204 -14.14 -23.43 -13.09
CA GLY A 204 -14.89 -23.79 -14.27
C GLY A 204 -14.75 -22.79 -15.41
N LYS A 205 -15.66 -22.82 -16.38
CA LYS A 205 -15.59 -21.99 -17.56
C LYS A 205 -15.94 -20.53 -17.27
N GLY A 206 -15.24 -19.60 -17.92
CA GLY A 206 -15.51 -18.18 -17.83
C GLY A 206 -14.86 -17.37 -18.93
N LYS A 207 -15.27 -16.11 -19.02
CA LYS A 207 -14.81 -15.12 -20.01
C LYS A 207 -14.39 -13.83 -19.29
N GLU A 208 -13.26 -13.30 -19.64
CA GLU A 208 -12.80 -11.97 -19.23
C GLU A 208 -12.87 -11.01 -20.40
N TYR A 209 -13.23 -9.77 -20.11
CA TYR A 209 -13.34 -8.71 -21.09
C TYR A 209 -12.48 -7.52 -20.70
N ASN A 210 -12.01 -6.76 -21.68
CA ASN A 210 -11.32 -5.50 -21.44
C ASN A 210 -12.33 -4.38 -21.09
N TYR A 211 -11.82 -3.17 -20.87
CA TYR A 211 -12.63 -2.03 -20.45
C TYR A 211 -13.72 -1.65 -21.48
N ASP A 212 -13.47 -1.89 -22.77
CA ASP A 212 -14.38 -1.59 -23.90
C ASP A 212 -15.35 -2.75 -24.22
N GLY A 213 -15.23 -3.86 -23.49
CA GLY A 213 -16.10 -5.04 -23.65
C GLY A 213 -15.58 -6.07 -24.66
N ASN A 214 -14.36 -5.91 -25.20
CA ASN A 214 -13.75 -6.92 -26.07
C ASN A 214 -13.25 -8.11 -25.24
N LEU A 215 -13.36 -9.31 -25.81
CA LEU A 215 -12.92 -10.54 -25.17
C LEU A 215 -11.40 -10.52 -24.94
N LYS A 216 -10.97 -10.72 -23.69
CA LYS A 216 -9.56 -10.75 -23.27
C LYS A 216 -9.07 -12.18 -23.04
N PHE A 217 -9.90 -13.03 -22.44
CA PHE A 217 -9.61 -14.43 -22.22
C PHE A 217 -10.89 -15.26 -22.13
N GLU A 218 -10.86 -16.46 -22.68
CA GLU A 218 -11.92 -17.45 -22.55
C GLU A 218 -11.31 -18.82 -22.23
N GLY A 219 -11.86 -19.47 -21.19
CA GLY A 219 -11.33 -20.75 -20.78
C GLY A 219 -11.82 -21.23 -19.44
N GLU A 220 -11.05 -22.14 -18.86
CA GLU A 220 -11.28 -22.66 -17.54
C GLU A 220 -10.47 -21.90 -16.50
N TYR A 221 -11.10 -21.71 -15.34
CA TYR A 221 -10.51 -21.07 -14.16
C TYR A 221 -10.36 -22.09 -13.04
N PHE A 222 -9.28 -21.95 -12.28
CA PHE A 222 -9.02 -22.73 -11.07
C PHE A 222 -8.66 -21.80 -9.91
N TYR A 223 -9.50 -21.79 -8.86
CA TYR A 223 -9.43 -20.80 -7.77
C TYR A 223 -9.37 -19.33 -8.26
N GLY A 224 -10.16 -19.02 -9.30
CA GLY A 224 -10.24 -17.69 -9.88
C GLY A 224 -9.02 -17.26 -10.72
N LYS A 225 -8.12 -18.19 -11.04
CA LYS A 225 -6.99 -17.95 -11.94
C LYS A 225 -7.24 -18.62 -13.28
N ARG A 226 -6.78 -18.00 -14.36
CA ARG A 226 -6.79 -18.59 -15.70
C ARG A 226 -6.01 -19.90 -15.68
N TRP A 227 -6.63 -21.00 -16.12
CA TRP A 227 -6.04 -22.31 -16.04
C TRP A 227 -5.82 -22.96 -17.41
N ASN A 228 -6.90 -23.21 -18.15
CA ASN A 228 -6.84 -23.68 -19.54
C ASN A 228 -7.62 -22.70 -20.40
N GLY A 229 -7.09 -22.26 -21.53
CA GLY A 229 -7.85 -21.39 -22.41
C GLY A 229 -6.99 -20.48 -23.28
N LYS A 230 -7.67 -19.58 -23.98
CA LYS A 230 -7.07 -18.71 -24.99
C LYS A 230 -7.20 -17.26 -24.59
N GLY A 231 -6.13 -16.52 -24.80
CA GLY A 231 -6.09 -15.06 -24.65
C GLY A 231 -6.14 -14.37 -26.01
N TYR A 232 -6.77 -13.21 -26.04
CA TYR A 232 -7.09 -12.48 -27.26
C TYR A 232 -6.52 -11.05 -27.20
N ASP A 233 -6.17 -10.51 -28.36
CA ASP A 233 -5.93 -9.07 -28.55
C ASP A 233 -7.24 -8.30 -28.80
N ASN A 234 -7.15 -6.97 -28.98
CA ASN A 234 -8.33 -6.13 -29.22
C ASN A 234 -9.04 -6.41 -30.57
N ASN A 235 -8.41 -7.16 -31.48
CA ASN A 235 -8.98 -7.59 -32.75
C ASN A 235 -9.57 -9.00 -32.69
N ASN A 236 -9.74 -9.56 -31.48
CA ASN A 236 -10.21 -10.92 -31.23
C ASN A 236 -9.29 -12.02 -31.82
N LYS A 237 -8.03 -11.70 -32.09
CA LYS A 237 -7.06 -12.70 -32.52
C LYS A 237 -6.47 -13.40 -31.30
N VAL A 238 -6.40 -14.74 -31.35
CA VAL A 238 -5.72 -15.52 -30.30
C VAL A 238 -4.23 -15.18 -30.30
N VAL A 239 -3.72 -14.73 -29.16
CA VAL A 239 -2.33 -14.30 -28.98
C VAL A 239 -1.55 -15.17 -28.00
N TYR A 240 -2.23 -15.98 -27.19
CA TYR A 240 -1.62 -17.00 -26.35
C TYR A 240 -2.62 -18.09 -25.96
N GLU A 241 -2.11 -19.20 -25.49
CA GLU A 241 -2.87 -20.30 -24.89
C GLU A 241 -2.23 -20.72 -23.56
N LEU A 242 -3.08 -21.02 -22.57
CA LEU A 242 -2.67 -21.59 -21.29
C LEU A 242 -3.13 -23.04 -21.20
N LYS A 243 -2.24 -23.90 -20.68
CA LYS A 243 -2.51 -25.31 -20.34
C LYS A 243 -2.05 -25.56 -18.89
N ASN A 244 -2.97 -25.97 -18.02
CA ASN A 244 -2.71 -26.18 -16.60
C ASN A 244 -2.06 -24.95 -15.92
N GLY A 245 -2.53 -23.75 -16.29
CA GLY A 245 -2.01 -22.47 -15.80
C GLY A 245 -0.61 -22.11 -16.28
N LYS A 246 -0.07 -22.83 -17.30
CA LYS A 246 1.28 -22.63 -17.86
C LYS A 246 1.21 -22.16 -19.30
N GLY A 247 2.07 -21.23 -19.67
CA GLY A 247 2.21 -20.72 -21.04
C GLY A 247 3.00 -19.43 -21.10
N TYR A 248 3.21 -18.93 -22.32
CA TYR A 248 3.76 -17.58 -22.56
C TYR A 248 2.61 -16.65 -22.90
N VAL A 249 2.36 -15.66 -22.04
CA VAL A 249 1.19 -14.79 -22.08
C VAL A 249 1.55 -13.43 -22.66
N LYS A 250 0.64 -12.85 -23.45
CA LYS A 250 0.67 -11.45 -23.89
C LYS A 250 -0.61 -10.75 -23.46
N GLU A 251 -0.48 -9.64 -22.73
CA GLU A 251 -1.60 -8.83 -22.28
C GLU A 251 -1.56 -7.47 -22.97
N TYR A 252 -2.74 -6.89 -23.23
CA TYR A 252 -2.91 -5.65 -23.97
C TYR A 252 -3.79 -4.68 -23.20
N ASN A 253 -3.54 -3.38 -23.35
CA ASN A 253 -4.44 -2.32 -22.90
C ASN A 253 -5.55 -2.07 -23.94
N ASN A 254 -6.48 -1.17 -23.62
CA ASN A 254 -7.61 -0.85 -24.48
C ASN A 254 -7.20 -0.25 -25.83
N LYS A 255 -6.03 0.39 -25.91
CA LYS A 255 -5.50 0.94 -27.17
C LYS A 255 -4.79 -0.10 -28.04
N GLY A 256 -4.73 -1.37 -27.61
CA GLY A 256 -4.03 -2.43 -28.33
C GLY A 256 -2.53 -2.46 -28.09
N ASN A 257 -1.99 -1.62 -27.21
CA ASN A 257 -0.59 -1.69 -26.83
C ASN A 257 -0.36 -2.84 -25.85
N ILE A 258 0.74 -3.53 -26.00
CA ILE A 258 1.15 -4.58 -25.06
C ILE A 258 1.42 -3.95 -23.69
N THR A 259 0.96 -4.61 -22.62
CA THR A 259 1.22 -4.19 -21.22
C THR A 259 2.08 -5.19 -20.48
N PHE A 260 2.05 -6.45 -20.89
CA PHE A 260 2.88 -7.50 -20.35
C PHE A 260 3.10 -8.61 -21.39
N GLU A 261 4.30 -9.17 -21.41
CA GLU A 261 4.57 -10.47 -22.02
C GLU A 261 5.54 -11.27 -21.16
N GLY A 262 5.30 -12.58 -21.05
CA GLY A 262 6.17 -13.44 -20.24
C GLY A 262 5.57 -14.78 -19.87
N GLU A 263 6.33 -15.50 -19.09
CA GLU A 263 6.02 -16.83 -18.64
C GLU A 263 4.98 -16.83 -17.52
N TYR A 264 4.06 -17.77 -17.58
CA TYR A 264 3.05 -18.05 -16.56
C TYR A 264 3.22 -19.47 -16.02
N LEU A 265 3.02 -19.62 -14.70
CA LEU A 265 2.93 -20.89 -14.00
C LEU A 265 1.83 -20.79 -12.95
N ASN A 266 0.98 -21.84 -12.85
CA ASN A 266 -0.18 -21.86 -11.95
C ASN A 266 -1.10 -20.63 -12.11
N GLY A 267 -1.23 -20.13 -13.37
CA GLY A 267 -2.08 -18.99 -13.70
C GLY A 267 -1.57 -17.63 -13.22
N LYS A 268 -0.29 -17.53 -12.90
CA LYS A 268 0.40 -16.29 -12.48
C LYS A 268 1.68 -16.08 -13.26
N ARG A 269 2.13 -14.82 -13.37
CA ARG A 269 3.45 -14.46 -13.90
C ARG A 269 4.53 -15.20 -13.10
N ASN A 270 5.39 -15.95 -13.78
CA ASN A 270 6.44 -16.76 -13.17
C ASN A 270 7.52 -17.08 -14.21
N GLY A 271 8.80 -16.87 -13.87
CA GLY A 271 9.89 -16.95 -14.83
C GLY A 271 10.21 -15.58 -15.41
N LYS A 272 10.59 -15.49 -16.67
CA LYS A 272 10.95 -14.22 -17.32
C LYS A 272 9.74 -13.49 -17.88
N GLY A 273 9.74 -12.16 -17.73
CA GLY A 273 8.67 -11.32 -18.27
C GLY A 273 9.08 -9.88 -18.48
N LYS A 274 8.27 -9.17 -19.27
CA LYS A 274 8.41 -7.74 -19.57
C LYS A 274 7.10 -7.02 -19.31
N GLU A 275 7.19 -5.87 -18.68
CA GLU A 275 6.08 -4.91 -18.50
C GLU A 275 6.32 -3.69 -19.36
N TYR A 276 5.23 -3.06 -19.80
CA TYR A 276 5.28 -1.92 -20.69
C TYR A 276 4.40 -0.78 -20.17
N TYR A 277 4.86 0.45 -20.34
CA TYR A 277 4.06 1.64 -20.14
C TYR A 277 2.83 1.65 -21.04
N TYR A 278 1.85 2.49 -20.70
CA TYR A 278 0.59 2.59 -21.44
C TYR A 278 0.75 2.86 -22.94
N LYS A 279 1.82 3.57 -23.34
CA LYS A 279 2.15 3.86 -24.73
C LYS A 279 2.96 2.76 -25.43
N GLY A 280 3.32 1.68 -24.71
CA GLY A 280 4.03 0.51 -25.27
C GLY A 280 5.56 0.55 -25.13
N GLN A 281 6.14 1.56 -24.45
CA GLN A 281 7.58 1.55 -24.15
C GLN A 281 7.87 0.53 -23.02
N LEU A 282 9.03 -0.12 -23.07
CA LEU A 282 9.46 -1.06 -22.04
C LEU A 282 9.61 -0.34 -20.69
N GLU A 283 8.92 -0.85 -19.67
CA GLU A 283 8.99 -0.35 -18.28
C GLU A 283 9.89 -1.23 -17.42
N PHE A 284 9.75 -2.55 -17.58
CA PHE A 284 10.49 -3.52 -16.78
C PHE A 284 10.75 -4.79 -17.57
N GLU A 285 11.94 -5.38 -17.39
CA GLU A 285 12.25 -6.75 -17.81
C GLU A 285 12.96 -7.47 -16.66
N GLY A 286 12.55 -8.72 -16.38
CA GLY A 286 13.15 -9.46 -15.28
C GLY A 286 12.42 -10.73 -14.91
N GLU A 287 12.72 -11.19 -13.71
CA GLU A 287 12.23 -12.45 -13.16
C GLU A 287 11.00 -12.22 -12.27
N TYR A 288 10.05 -13.17 -12.34
CA TYR A 288 8.80 -13.18 -11.57
C TYR A 288 8.64 -14.49 -10.81
N ILE A 289 8.07 -14.40 -9.62
CA ILE A 289 7.60 -15.55 -8.83
C ILE A 289 6.21 -15.21 -8.31
N ASP A 290 5.23 -16.10 -8.58
CA ASP A 290 3.83 -15.95 -8.10
C ASP A 290 3.17 -14.60 -8.43
N GLY A 291 3.55 -13.96 -9.52
CA GLY A 291 3.02 -12.68 -9.98
C GLY A 291 3.79 -11.45 -9.51
N PHE A 292 4.82 -11.61 -8.68
CA PHE A 292 5.66 -10.54 -8.17
C PHE A 292 7.00 -10.47 -8.89
N LYS A 293 7.55 -9.27 -9.12
CA LYS A 293 8.95 -9.07 -9.52
C LYS A 293 9.83 -9.68 -8.42
N ASN A 294 10.62 -10.70 -8.76
CA ASN A 294 11.42 -11.43 -7.78
C ASN A 294 12.62 -12.07 -8.48
N GLY A 295 13.84 -11.66 -8.10
CA GLY A 295 15.08 -12.01 -8.78
C GLY A 295 15.66 -10.82 -9.55
N LYS A 296 16.44 -11.07 -10.58
CA LYS A 296 17.11 -10.02 -11.37
C LYS A 296 16.12 -9.28 -12.27
N GLY A 297 16.27 -7.96 -12.35
CA GLY A 297 15.44 -7.14 -13.23
C GLY A 297 16.06 -5.80 -13.56
N LYS A 298 15.52 -5.20 -14.63
CA LYS A 298 15.83 -3.85 -15.09
C LYS A 298 14.55 -3.05 -15.24
N GLU A 299 14.59 -1.82 -14.79
CA GLU A 299 13.50 -0.86 -14.88
C GLU A 299 13.95 0.31 -15.75
N TYR A 300 13.07 0.78 -16.61
CA TYR A 300 13.32 1.87 -17.56
C TYR A 300 12.32 3.01 -17.31
N ASN A 301 12.67 4.22 -17.68
CA ASN A 301 11.73 5.35 -17.71
C ASN A 301 10.94 5.38 -19.04
N GLU A 302 9.98 6.31 -19.18
CA GLU A 302 9.16 6.44 -20.40
C GLU A 302 10.00 6.79 -21.66
N ASP A 303 11.19 7.38 -21.49
CA ASP A 303 12.13 7.69 -22.57
C ASP A 303 13.00 6.48 -22.96
N GLY A 304 12.82 5.32 -22.30
CA GLY A 304 13.58 4.10 -22.54
C GLY A 304 14.96 4.08 -21.88
N LEU A 305 15.31 5.06 -21.05
CA LEU A 305 16.57 5.08 -20.33
C LEU A 305 16.51 4.15 -19.12
N LEU A 306 17.60 3.43 -18.87
CA LEU A 306 17.74 2.57 -17.69
C LEU A 306 17.64 3.41 -16.42
N LYS A 307 16.70 3.03 -15.54
CA LYS A 307 16.42 3.68 -14.25
C LYS A 307 16.95 2.87 -13.08
N PHE A 308 16.82 1.55 -13.15
CA PHE A 308 17.33 0.65 -12.13
C PHE A 308 17.73 -0.70 -12.74
N GLU A 309 18.82 -1.26 -12.27
CA GLU A 309 19.17 -2.66 -12.48
C GLU A 309 19.59 -3.31 -11.18
N GLY A 310 19.02 -4.48 -10.87
CA GLY A 310 19.34 -5.13 -9.61
C GLY A 310 18.49 -6.34 -9.31
N VAL A 311 18.35 -6.60 -8.03
CA VAL A 311 17.56 -7.72 -7.48
C VAL A 311 16.30 -7.17 -6.82
N TYR A 312 15.18 -7.80 -7.15
CA TYR A 312 13.87 -7.55 -6.57
C TYR A 312 13.46 -8.67 -5.62
N LEU A 313 12.67 -8.33 -4.61
CA LEU A 313 12.02 -9.25 -3.69
C LEU A 313 10.57 -8.81 -3.51
N TYR A 314 9.60 -9.60 -4.01
CA TYR A 314 8.16 -9.31 -3.94
C TYR A 314 7.80 -7.87 -4.36
N ASN A 315 8.24 -7.47 -5.57
CA ASN A 315 8.12 -6.13 -6.18
C ASN A 315 8.99 -5.03 -5.58
N HIS A 316 9.69 -5.27 -4.47
CA HIS A 316 10.55 -4.28 -3.84
C HIS A 316 12.00 -4.42 -4.32
N LYS A 317 12.68 -3.31 -4.51
CA LYS A 317 14.11 -3.26 -4.75
C LYS A 317 14.84 -3.77 -3.51
N LEU A 318 15.72 -4.76 -3.68
CA LEU A 318 16.54 -5.31 -2.58
C LEU A 318 17.97 -4.77 -2.62
N ARG A 319 18.59 -4.78 -3.79
CA ARG A 319 19.93 -4.24 -4.04
C ARG A 319 20.14 -4.00 -5.54
N GLY A 320 20.91 -3.00 -5.86
CA GLY A 320 21.20 -2.70 -7.27
C GLY A 320 21.73 -1.29 -7.48
N LYS A 321 21.70 -0.88 -8.74
CA LYS A 321 22.16 0.40 -9.23
C LYS A 321 20.98 1.23 -9.72
N TYR A 322 20.91 2.47 -9.27
CA TYR A 322 19.89 3.43 -9.68
C TYR A 322 20.54 4.52 -10.54
N TYR A 323 19.88 4.86 -11.63
CA TYR A 323 20.39 5.79 -12.63
C TYR A 323 19.43 6.97 -12.80
N ILE A 324 20.02 8.14 -13.03
CA ILE A 324 19.30 9.36 -13.42
C ILE A 324 19.89 9.82 -14.74
N ASN A 325 19.06 9.94 -15.79
CA ASN A 325 19.49 10.31 -17.14
C ASN A 325 20.67 9.46 -17.66
N GLY A 326 20.66 8.14 -17.36
CA GLY A 326 21.69 7.19 -17.75
C GLY A 326 22.98 7.24 -16.93
N LYS A 327 23.09 8.16 -15.94
CA LYS A 327 24.23 8.25 -15.03
C LYS A 327 23.94 7.57 -13.69
N LEU A 328 24.92 6.84 -13.16
CA LEU A 328 24.79 6.15 -11.86
C LEU A 328 24.64 7.21 -10.75
N GLU A 329 23.51 7.15 -10.02
CA GLU A 329 23.23 8.02 -8.88
C GLU A 329 23.43 7.29 -7.54
N TYR A 330 23.09 6.00 -7.50
CA TYR A 330 23.21 5.21 -6.28
C TYR A 330 23.50 3.74 -6.58
N GLU A 331 24.37 3.14 -5.78
CA GLU A 331 24.62 1.69 -5.79
C GLU A 331 24.59 1.16 -4.36
N GLY A 332 23.71 0.18 -4.10
CA GLY A 332 23.60 -0.37 -2.76
C GLY A 332 22.34 -1.21 -2.52
N GLU A 333 22.04 -1.35 -1.24
CA GLU A 333 20.88 -2.07 -0.74
C GLU A 333 19.72 -1.12 -0.50
N TYR A 334 18.53 -1.70 -0.58
CA TYR A 334 17.27 -1.01 -0.34
C TYR A 334 16.48 -1.72 0.76
N LEU A 335 15.76 -0.96 1.55
CA LEU A 335 14.80 -1.44 2.53
C LEU A 335 13.45 -0.79 2.23
N TYR A 336 12.47 -1.60 1.79
CA TYR A 336 11.15 -1.10 1.32
C TYR A 336 11.28 0.03 0.27
N ASP A 337 12.10 -0.22 -0.76
CA ASP A 337 12.41 0.70 -1.86
C ASP A 337 13.14 2.01 -1.48
N LYS A 338 13.51 2.15 -0.20
CA LYS A 338 14.34 3.26 0.28
C LYS A 338 15.81 2.86 0.30
N LYS A 339 16.69 3.76 -0.09
CA LYS A 339 18.15 3.59 -0.01
C LYS A 339 18.54 3.29 1.43
N TYR A 340 19.32 2.24 1.66
CA TYR A 340 19.63 1.76 3.00
C TYR A 340 21.12 1.62 3.29
N ASN A 341 21.85 0.77 2.56
CA ASN A 341 23.30 0.65 2.62
C ASN A 341 23.88 0.88 1.23
N GLY A 342 24.72 1.89 1.05
CA GLY A 342 25.30 2.10 -0.28
C GLY A 342 25.91 3.48 -0.46
N LYS A 343 26.27 3.76 -1.70
CA LYS A 343 27.01 4.96 -2.09
C LYS A 343 26.20 5.73 -3.14
N GLY A 344 26.20 7.05 -2.96
CA GLY A 344 25.62 7.97 -3.93
C GLY A 344 26.69 8.74 -4.69
N TYR A 345 26.41 9.06 -5.95
CA TYR A 345 27.33 9.62 -6.91
C TYR A 345 26.75 10.90 -7.55
N ASP A 346 27.62 11.83 -7.93
CA ASP A 346 27.27 12.98 -8.74
C ASP A 346 27.26 12.62 -10.24
N GLU A 347 26.96 13.62 -11.09
CA GLU A 347 26.92 13.45 -12.54
C GLU A 347 28.26 13.09 -13.18
N ASN A 348 29.37 13.31 -12.47
CA ASN A 348 30.75 12.98 -12.91
C ASN A 348 31.24 11.64 -12.39
N GLY A 349 30.39 10.92 -11.60
CA GLY A 349 30.73 9.64 -10.99
C GLY A 349 31.53 9.74 -9.69
N ASN A 350 31.68 10.95 -9.12
CA ASN A 350 32.31 11.12 -7.82
C ASN A 350 31.36 10.70 -6.70
N LYS A 351 31.85 9.98 -5.70
CA LYS A 351 31.07 9.64 -4.51
C LYS A 351 30.78 10.92 -3.69
N ILE A 352 29.49 11.24 -3.52
CA ILE A 352 29.05 12.44 -2.78
C ILE A 352 28.43 12.12 -1.43
N TYR A 353 27.92 10.89 -1.23
CA TYR A 353 27.40 10.44 0.06
C TYR A 353 27.50 8.92 0.24
N GLU A 354 27.33 8.48 1.46
CA GLU A 354 27.28 7.07 1.85
C GLU A 354 26.21 6.88 2.93
N LEU A 355 25.41 5.81 2.78
CA LEU A 355 24.44 5.39 3.77
C LEU A 355 24.90 4.08 4.43
N ILE A 356 24.81 4.03 5.76
CA ILE A 356 25.07 2.83 6.56
C ILE A 356 23.88 2.60 7.47
N ASN A 357 23.18 1.48 7.28
CA ASN A 357 21.93 1.17 8.00
C ASN A 357 20.88 2.28 7.89
N GLY A 358 20.76 2.89 6.70
CA GLY A 358 19.84 3.98 6.45
C GLY A 358 20.23 5.31 7.10
N ASN A 359 21.47 5.43 7.60
CA ASN A 359 21.98 6.65 8.24
C ASN A 359 23.04 7.32 7.36
N GLY A 360 22.97 8.63 7.25
CA GLY A 360 23.91 9.43 6.48
C GLY A 360 23.23 10.57 5.74
N LYS A 361 23.98 11.23 4.86
CA LYS A 361 23.41 12.23 3.96
C LYS A 361 22.85 11.54 2.71
N VAL A 362 21.83 12.13 2.09
CA VAL A 362 21.18 11.57 0.91
C VAL A 362 20.69 12.68 -0.01
N ASN A 363 20.65 12.39 -1.31
CA ASN A 363 19.92 13.14 -2.31
C ASN A 363 18.75 12.28 -2.79
N GLU A 364 17.54 12.86 -2.81
CA GLU A 364 16.35 12.25 -3.42
C GLU A 364 15.99 13.01 -4.70
N TYR A 365 15.56 12.27 -5.70
CA TYR A 365 15.17 12.83 -6.98
C TYR A 365 13.72 12.41 -7.30
N ASP A 366 13.01 13.30 -7.95
CA ASP A 366 11.68 12.99 -8.49
C ASP A 366 11.77 11.93 -9.59
N ASN A 367 10.89 10.94 -9.51
CA ASN A 367 10.91 9.78 -10.40
C ASN A 367 10.58 10.10 -11.87
N TYR A 368 9.91 11.22 -12.13
CA TYR A 368 9.46 11.63 -13.48
C TYR A 368 10.35 12.69 -14.07
N SER A 369 10.62 13.74 -13.31
CA SER A 369 11.40 14.89 -13.78
C SER A 369 12.91 14.72 -13.60
N ASN A 370 13.36 13.73 -12.82
CA ASN A 370 14.75 13.53 -12.41
C ASN A 370 15.39 14.76 -11.73
N LYS A 371 14.56 15.65 -11.17
CA LYS A 371 15.02 16.82 -10.44
C LYS A 371 15.23 16.50 -8.97
N LEU A 372 16.21 17.14 -8.35
CA LEU A 372 16.45 17.05 -6.91
C LEU A 372 15.24 17.57 -6.14
N ILE A 373 14.64 16.73 -5.29
CA ILE A 373 13.50 17.08 -4.44
C ILE A 373 13.83 17.14 -2.96
N PHE A 374 14.92 16.47 -2.54
CA PHE A 374 15.40 16.55 -1.17
C PHE A 374 16.91 16.31 -1.11
N GLN A 375 17.59 17.08 -0.26
CA GLN A 375 18.99 16.88 0.11
C GLN A 375 19.11 17.07 1.61
N GLY A 376 19.62 16.05 2.34
CA GLY A 376 19.71 16.15 3.79
C GLY A 376 20.15 14.88 4.49
N GLU A 377 19.92 14.86 5.79
CA GLU A 377 20.32 13.77 6.66
C GLU A 377 19.18 12.75 6.83
N TYR A 378 19.58 11.48 6.86
CA TYR A 378 18.73 10.34 7.13
C TYR A 378 19.14 9.64 8.42
N LEU A 379 18.14 9.17 9.16
CA LEU A 379 18.29 8.25 10.28
C LEU A 379 17.30 7.11 10.11
N ASN A 380 17.80 5.85 10.05
CA ASN A 380 16.99 4.65 9.83
C ASN A 380 16.09 4.72 8.57
N GLY A 381 16.61 5.30 7.47
CA GLY A 381 15.89 5.43 6.20
C GLY A 381 14.80 6.52 6.18
N HIS A 382 14.76 7.42 7.15
CA HIS A 382 13.85 8.56 7.21
C HIS A 382 14.60 9.89 7.26
N LYS A 383 14.04 10.95 6.68
CA LYS A 383 14.55 12.33 6.83
C LYS A 383 14.64 12.65 8.31
N ASN A 384 15.85 12.96 8.79
CA ASN A 384 16.10 13.25 10.20
C ASN A 384 17.40 14.05 10.35
N GLY A 385 17.36 15.20 11.04
CA GLY A 385 18.44 16.17 11.04
C GLY A 385 18.26 17.22 9.95
N LYS A 386 19.34 17.87 9.52
CA LYS A 386 19.27 18.99 8.58
C LYS A 386 18.92 18.56 7.16
N GLY A 387 18.07 19.33 6.49
CA GLY A 387 17.70 19.05 5.10
C GLY A 387 17.03 20.22 4.39
N LYS A 388 17.06 20.13 3.05
CA LYS A 388 16.42 21.05 2.11
C LYS A 388 15.46 20.27 1.22
N GLU A 389 14.29 20.78 1.02
CA GLU A 389 13.26 20.19 0.16
C GLU A 389 12.90 21.15 -0.97
N TYR A 390 12.72 20.64 -2.18
CA TYR A 390 12.53 21.40 -3.38
C TYR A 390 11.29 20.96 -4.15
N LYS A 391 10.66 21.86 -4.90
CA LYS A 391 9.70 21.50 -5.95
C LYS A 391 10.43 20.91 -7.15
N TRP A 392 9.68 20.21 -8.02
CA TRP A 392 10.20 19.67 -9.28
C TRP A 392 10.84 20.73 -10.20
N ASN A 393 10.47 22.01 -10.07
CA ASN A 393 11.06 23.13 -10.79
C ASN A 393 12.37 23.67 -10.17
N GLY A 394 12.82 23.08 -9.05
CA GLY A 394 14.04 23.44 -8.34
C GLY A 394 13.87 24.52 -7.26
N ASN A 395 12.67 25.09 -7.09
CA ASN A 395 12.41 26.08 -6.06
C ASN A 395 12.46 25.42 -4.66
N LEU A 396 13.16 26.08 -3.74
CA LEU A 396 13.21 25.67 -2.32
C LEU A 396 11.82 25.83 -1.70
N ILE A 397 11.34 24.79 -1.00
CA ILE A 397 10.05 24.82 -0.27
C ILE A 397 10.22 24.68 1.23
N PHE A 398 11.34 24.11 1.69
CA PHE A 398 11.65 24.04 3.12
C PHE A 398 13.15 23.86 3.33
N GLU A 399 13.69 24.54 4.32
CA GLU A 399 15.04 24.34 4.84
C GLU A 399 15.00 24.31 6.36
N GLY A 400 15.56 23.25 6.95
CA GLY A 400 15.53 23.11 8.39
C GLY A 400 15.84 21.70 8.87
N GLU A 401 15.38 21.40 10.07
CA GLU A 401 15.53 20.11 10.70
C GLU A 401 14.30 19.24 10.51
N TYR A 402 14.54 17.96 10.32
CA TYR A 402 13.53 16.91 10.22
C TYR A 402 13.62 15.97 11.41
N LYS A 403 12.49 15.42 11.84
CA LYS A 403 12.41 14.40 12.88
C LYS A 403 11.47 13.30 12.44
N ASN A 404 12.00 12.09 12.24
CA ASN A 404 11.24 10.92 11.77
C ASN A 404 10.40 11.19 10.50
N GLY A 405 10.97 11.91 9.54
CA GLY A 405 10.32 12.26 8.28
C GLY A 405 9.45 13.52 8.31
N LEU A 406 9.21 14.11 9.48
CA LEU A 406 8.40 15.32 9.65
C LEU A 406 9.27 16.57 9.71
N LYS A 407 8.83 17.68 9.12
CA LYS A 407 9.43 19.01 9.29
C LYS A 407 9.33 19.40 10.76
N TRP A 408 10.45 19.78 11.38
CA TRP A 408 10.50 20.01 12.82
C TRP A 408 10.88 21.44 13.19
N ASP A 409 12.05 21.90 12.79
CA ASP A 409 12.50 23.29 12.97
C ASP A 409 12.97 23.84 11.63
N GLY A 410 12.52 25.01 11.24
CA GLY A 410 12.97 25.62 10.00
C GLY A 410 11.95 26.53 9.32
N LYS A 411 12.27 26.90 8.09
CA LYS A 411 11.51 27.87 7.30
C LYS A 411 10.93 27.24 6.06
N GLY A 412 9.67 27.55 5.80
CA GLY A 412 8.97 27.21 4.56
C GLY A 412 8.97 28.38 3.60
N TYR A 413 9.14 28.09 2.31
CA TYR A 413 9.32 29.06 1.26
C TYR A 413 8.29 28.89 0.14
N GLU A 414 7.96 29.99 -0.53
CA GLU A 414 7.15 30.02 -1.74
C GLU A 414 7.65 31.10 -2.70
N GLY A 415 7.54 30.85 -4.01
CA GLY A 415 8.00 31.77 -5.05
C GLY A 415 9.51 32.04 -4.98
N ASN A 416 9.93 33.31 -5.06
CA ASN A 416 11.32 33.71 -5.05
C ASN A 416 11.94 33.72 -3.64
N ASN A 417 11.89 32.56 -2.95
CA ASN A 417 12.40 32.38 -1.59
C ASN A 417 11.71 33.24 -0.52
N ASN A 418 10.44 33.62 -0.74
CA ASN A 418 9.67 34.28 0.29
C ASN A 418 9.33 33.30 1.42
N ILE A 419 9.66 33.65 2.66
CA ILE A 419 9.30 32.85 3.83
C ILE A 419 7.79 32.95 4.05
N VAL A 420 7.09 31.83 4.02
CA VAL A 420 5.63 31.74 4.17
C VAL A 420 5.20 31.09 5.48
N PHE A 421 6.12 30.38 6.15
CA PHE A 421 5.94 29.87 7.52
C PHE A 421 7.28 29.57 8.19
N GLU A 422 7.23 29.50 9.51
CA GLU A 422 8.32 28.98 10.34
C GLU A 422 7.78 27.92 11.29
N LEU A 423 8.58 26.88 11.52
CA LEU A 423 8.32 25.84 12.52
C LEU A 423 9.38 25.91 13.61
N ASN A 424 8.94 25.75 14.86
CA ASN A 424 9.80 25.63 16.04
C ASN A 424 9.32 24.44 16.86
N ASN A 425 10.19 23.44 17.06
CA ASN A 425 9.85 22.18 17.75
C ASN A 425 8.57 21.52 17.18
N GLY A 426 8.42 21.55 15.85
CA GLY A 426 7.26 21.01 15.14
C GLY A 426 5.98 21.82 15.30
N LYS A 427 6.04 23.06 15.83
CA LYS A 427 4.89 23.95 16.05
C LYS A 427 5.01 25.18 15.16
N GLY A 428 3.88 25.62 14.61
CA GLY A 428 3.78 26.84 13.82
C GLY A 428 2.47 26.93 13.06
N TYR A 429 2.26 28.06 12.39
CA TYR A 429 1.17 28.21 11.44
C TYR A 429 1.74 28.02 10.03
N VAL A 430 1.31 26.94 9.37
CA VAL A 430 1.89 26.48 8.10
C VAL A 430 0.98 26.80 6.94
N LYS A 431 1.58 27.22 5.83
CA LYS A 431 0.94 27.35 4.52
C LYS A 431 1.59 26.34 3.56
N GLU A 432 0.76 25.48 2.96
CA GLU A 432 1.21 24.49 1.97
C GLU A 432 0.70 24.88 0.59
N TYR A 433 1.57 24.82 -0.40
CA TYR A 433 1.29 25.17 -1.79
C TYR A 433 1.56 23.96 -2.69
N ASP A 434 0.82 23.86 -3.79
CA ASP A 434 1.12 22.88 -4.84
C ASP A 434 2.32 23.31 -5.71
N SER A 435 2.59 22.53 -6.75
CA SER A 435 3.70 22.81 -7.69
C SER A 435 3.51 24.09 -8.51
N TYR A 436 2.29 24.58 -8.62
CA TYR A 436 1.91 25.78 -9.37
C TYR A 436 1.73 27.03 -8.48
N SER A 437 2.15 26.93 -7.20
CA SER A 437 2.01 28.00 -6.20
C SER A 437 0.57 28.30 -5.78
N ILE A 438 -0.34 27.33 -5.96
CA ILE A 438 -1.71 27.42 -5.47
C ILE A 438 -1.73 26.97 -4.00
N LEU A 439 -2.32 27.79 -3.13
CA LEU A 439 -2.48 27.46 -1.71
C LEU A 439 -3.42 26.27 -1.56
N LEU A 440 -2.93 25.19 -0.97
CA LEU A 440 -3.72 23.97 -0.70
C LEU A 440 -4.19 23.85 0.75
N PHE A 441 -3.39 24.39 1.68
CA PHE A 441 -3.68 24.33 3.11
C PHE A 441 -3.05 25.51 3.85
N GLU A 442 -3.76 26.00 4.88
CA GLU A 442 -3.17 26.84 5.91
C GLU A 442 -3.74 26.44 7.29
N GLY A 443 -2.90 26.45 8.33
CA GLY A 443 -3.36 26.08 9.66
C GLY A 443 -2.24 25.76 10.65
N GLU A 444 -2.68 25.38 11.83
CA GLU A 444 -1.81 25.08 12.96
C GLU A 444 -1.16 23.70 12.82
N TYR A 445 0.12 23.64 13.19
CA TYR A 445 0.93 22.44 13.29
C TYR A 445 1.40 22.23 14.73
N VAL A 446 1.34 20.99 15.19
CA VAL A 446 1.95 20.53 16.45
C VAL A 446 2.63 19.18 16.20
N ASN A 447 3.86 19.01 16.70
CA ASN A 447 4.68 17.83 16.46
C ASN A 447 4.88 17.51 14.96
N GLY A 448 4.97 18.55 14.12
CA GLY A 448 5.17 18.43 12.66
C GLY A 448 3.95 17.92 11.88
N LYS A 449 2.76 17.92 12.49
CA LYS A 449 1.50 17.49 11.87
C LYS A 449 0.42 18.55 12.01
N LYS A 450 -0.54 18.60 11.07
CA LYS A 450 -1.76 19.43 11.17
C LYS A 450 -2.46 19.14 12.49
N ASN A 451 -2.64 20.16 13.31
CA ASN A 451 -3.22 20.00 14.64
C ASN A 451 -3.74 21.36 15.16
N GLY A 452 -5.02 21.44 15.49
CA GLY A 452 -5.71 22.69 15.75
C GLY A 452 -6.52 23.16 14.55
N LYS A 453 -6.73 24.45 14.40
CA LYS A 453 -7.54 25.03 13.32
C LYS A 453 -6.80 25.02 11.98
N GLY A 454 -7.53 24.72 10.90
CA GLY A 454 -6.96 24.76 9.55
C GLY A 454 -8.00 24.80 8.45
N LYS A 455 -7.55 25.25 7.27
CA LYS A 455 -8.34 25.36 6.04
C LYS A 455 -7.66 24.61 4.91
N GLU A 456 -8.43 23.87 4.14
CA GLU A 456 -7.98 23.32 2.85
C GLU A 456 -8.71 24.01 1.72
N TYR A 457 -8.02 24.11 0.59
CA TYR A 457 -8.50 24.81 -0.60
C TYR A 457 -8.55 23.88 -1.80
N ASN A 458 -9.50 24.12 -2.70
CA ASN A 458 -9.54 23.57 -4.05
C ASN A 458 -8.56 24.34 -4.95
N ILE A 459 -8.29 23.80 -6.15
CA ILE A 459 -7.39 24.43 -7.15
C ILE A 459 -7.91 25.81 -7.59
N ASP A 460 -9.22 26.04 -7.54
CA ASP A 460 -9.87 27.31 -7.87
C ASP A 460 -9.83 28.34 -6.70
N GLY A 461 -9.18 28.00 -5.57
CA GLY A 461 -9.09 28.84 -4.37
C GLY A 461 -10.31 28.79 -3.47
N SER A 462 -11.38 28.07 -3.80
CA SER A 462 -12.54 27.89 -2.92
C SER A 462 -12.19 26.99 -1.72
N ILE A 463 -12.83 27.22 -0.58
CA ILE A 463 -12.61 26.43 0.64
C ILE A 463 -13.18 25.04 0.43
N LYS A 464 -12.30 24.03 0.52
CA LYS A 464 -12.65 22.61 0.50
C LYS A 464 -13.04 22.08 1.88
N PHE A 465 -12.38 22.58 2.91
CA PHE A 465 -12.60 22.21 4.29
C PHE A 465 -12.10 23.32 5.22
N GLU A 466 -12.87 23.64 6.25
CA GLU A 466 -12.47 24.51 7.36
C GLU A 466 -12.90 23.83 8.67
N GLY A 467 -11.95 23.63 9.59
CA GLY A 467 -12.23 22.92 10.84
C GLY A 467 -11.00 22.66 11.68
N GLU A 468 -11.15 21.71 12.59
CA GLU A 468 -10.09 21.29 13.49
C GLU A 468 -9.40 20.02 13.01
N TYR A 469 -8.12 19.92 13.29
CA TYR A 469 -7.28 18.76 13.03
C TYR A 469 -6.71 18.21 14.33
N LEU A 470 -6.55 16.89 14.41
CA LEU A 470 -5.81 16.21 15.45
C LEU A 470 -4.85 15.22 14.82
N ASN A 471 -3.53 15.44 15.02
CA ASN A 471 -2.47 14.59 14.47
C ASN A 471 -2.57 14.31 12.95
N GLY A 472 -3.00 15.32 12.19
CA GLY A 472 -3.17 15.24 10.74
C GLY A 472 -4.57 14.77 10.28
N ILE A 473 -5.46 14.40 11.19
CA ILE A 473 -6.81 13.91 10.88
C ILE A 473 -7.83 15.03 11.09
N LYS A 474 -8.76 15.19 10.14
CA LYS A 474 -9.87 16.15 10.26
C LYS A 474 -10.84 15.72 11.37
N ILE A 475 -11.18 16.65 12.27
CA ILE A 475 -12.22 16.45 13.27
C ILE A 475 -13.52 17.06 12.73
N PHE A 476 -14.48 16.20 12.40
CA PHE A 476 -15.82 16.64 12.04
C PHE A 476 -16.62 16.84 13.34
N LYS A 477 -16.87 18.08 13.74
CA LYS A 477 -17.85 18.35 14.81
C LYS A 477 -19.23 17.93 14.29
N LYS A 478 -19.87 16.94 14.95
CA LYS A 478 -21.30 16.73 14.79
C LYS A 478 -22.00 18.05 15.19
N LEU A 479 -22.55 18.77 14.22
CA LEU A 479 -23.55 19.80 14.50
C LEU A 479 -24.77 19.06 15.06
N TYR A 480 -24.97 19.12 16.38
CA TYR A 480 -26.24 18.82 16.99
C TYR A 480 -27.14 20.04 16.69
N ASN A 481 -28.04 19.90 15.73
CA ASN A 481 -29.27 20.66 15.63
C ASN A 481 -30.39 19.83 16.22
#